data_bb969daa4c2928e4603d413f3e417f59
#
_entry.id   bb969daa4c2928e4603d413f3e417f59
#
_cell.length_a   1.000
_cell.length_b   1.000
_cell.length_c   1.000
_cell.angle_alpha   90.00
_cell.angle_beta   90.00
_cell.angle_gamma   90.00
#
_symmetry.space_group_name_H-M   'P 1'
#
loop_
_entity.id
_entity.type
_entity.pdbx_description
1 polymer ?
#
loop_
_entity_poly.entity_id
_entity_poly.type
_entity_poly.pdbx_seq_one_letter_code
_entity_poly.pdbx_strand_id
1 'polypeptide(L)'
;QRLLRRICSHCTSEGTLTPDQVGALGIKVPVERRERLKVRWGEGCVECRHTGLYGRTGVFELLDVGRRVRELIKKGEDAAEICRGARVEGMESLRESALRRLAEGLTTYEEVVRATSDMD
;
A
#
# COMPACT_ATOMS: atom_id res chain seq x y z
N GLN A 1 7.23 4.19 8.27
CA GLN A 1 7.56 2.81 7.90
C GLN A 1 6.62 1.83 8.58
N ARG A 2 6.15 0.85 7.82
CA ARG A 2 5.40 -0.30 8.36
C ARG A 2 5.86 -1.58 7.68
N LEU A 3 5.63 -2.70 8.34
CA LEU A 3 5.94 -4.02 7.81
C LEU A 3 4.66 -4.73 7.40
N LEU A 4 4.68 -5.29 6.19
CA LEU A 4 3.64 -6.16 5.68
C LEU A 4 4.16 -7.60 5.64
N ARG A 5 3.31 -8.57 5.95
CA ARG A 5 3.66 -9.98 5.77
C ARG A 5 3.64 -10.31 4.27
N ARG A 6 4.61 -11.08 3.84
CA ARG A 6 4.72 -11.51 2.44
C ARG A 6 3.91 -12.77 2.19
N ILE A 7 3.45 -12.90 0.97
CA ILE A 7 2.77 -14.12 0.52
C ILE A 7 3.78 -15.26 0.46
N CYS A 8 3.40 -16.43 0.98
CA CYS A 8 4.20 -17.64 0.86
C CYS A 8 4.37 -18.02 -0.62
N SER A 9 5.61 -18.20 -1.07
CA SER A 9 5.90 -18.53 -2.46
C SER A 9 5.54 -19.97 -2.84
N HIS A 10 5.31 -20.84 -1.85
CA HIS A 10 5.02 -22.26 -2.07
C HIS A 10 3.52 -22.55 -2.29
N CYS A 11 2.64 -21.62 -1.92
CA CYS A 11 1.19 -21.85 -2.01
C CYS A 11 0.43 -20.64 -2.60
N THR A 12 1.07 -19.89 -3.47
CA THR A 12 0.50 -18.70 -4.09
C THR A 12 -0.67 -19.03 -5.01
N SER A 13 -1.76 -18.31 -4.86
CA SER A 13 -2.91 -18.31 -5.77
C SER A 13 -3.18 -16.90 -6.28
N GLU A 14 -3.89 -16.79 -7.39
CA GLU A 14 -4.23 -15.51 -8.03
C GLU A 14 -5.74 -15.34 -8.18
N GLY A 15 -6.18 -14.11 -8.11
CA GLY A 15 -7.57 -13.74 -8.33
C GLY A 15 -7.71 -12.26 -8.63
N THR A 16 -8.92 -11.76 -8.50
CA THR A 16 -9.23 -10.34 -8.75
C THR A 16 -9.87 -9.72 -7.50
N LEU A 17 -9.66 -8.42 -7.32
CA LEU A 17 -10.35 -7.66 -6.29
C LEU A 17 -11.81 -7.46 -6.68
N THR A 18 -12.70 -7.53 -5.68
CA THR A 18 -14.10 -7.13 -5.86
C THR A 18 -14.21 -5.60 -5.97
N PRO A 19 -15.27 -5.06 -6.57
CA PRO A 19 -15.47 -3.60 -6.61
C PRO A 19 -15.47 -2.94 -5.23
N ASP A 20 -16.01 -3.60 -4.21
CA ASP A 20 -16.01 -3.11 -2.83
C ASP A 20 -14.60 -3.03 -2.25
N GLN A 21 -13.77 -4.02 -2.52
CA GLN A 21 -12.36 -4.04 -2.11
C GLN A 21 -11.56 -2.90 -2.78
N VAL A 22 -11.79 -2.67 -4.06
CA VAL A 22 -11.16 -1.55 -4.79
C VAL A 22 -11.56 -0.21 -4.16
N GLY A 23 -12.85 -0.06 -3.85
CA GLY A 23 -13.36 1.14 -3.18
C GLY A 23 -12.72 1.36 -1.81
N ALA A 24 -12.57 0.31 -1.02
CA ALA A 24 -11.96 0.37 0.31
C ALA A 24 -10.48 0.79 0.28
N LEU A 25 -9.76 0.50 -0.79
CA LEU A 25 -8.37 0.93 -0.97
C LEU A 25 -8.24 2.41 -1.36
N GLY A 26 -9.34 3.07 -1.73
CA GLY A 26 -9.32 4.46 -2.16
C GLY A 26 -8.61 4.68 -3.51
N ILE A 27 -8.49 3.63 -4.31
CA ILE A 27 -7.85 3.71 -5.62
C ILE A 27 -8.82 4.30 -6.63
N LYS A 28 -8.40 5.34 -7.32
CA LYS A 28 -9.12 5.88 -8.47
C LYS A 28 -8.77 5.04 -9.71
N VAL A 29 -9.55 4.01 -9.94
CA VAL A 29 -9.37 3.15 -11.12
C VAL A 29 -10.55 3.35 -12.06
N PRO A 30 -10.29 3.54 -13.38
CA PRO A 30 -11.36 3.57 -14.38
C PRO A 30 -12.25 2.33 -14.27
N VAL A 31 -13.55 2.51 -14.43
CA VAL A 31 -14.55 1.44 -14.26
C VAL A 31 -14.18 0.20 -15.08
N GLU A 32 -13.66 0.41 -16.30
CA GLU A 32 -13.26 -0.67 -17.21
C GLU A 32 -12.09 -1.51 -16.67
N ARG A 33 -11.30 -0.98 -15.74
CA ARG A 33 -10.14 -1.68 -15.17
C ARG A 33 -10.40 -2.28 -13.79
N ARG A 34 -11.49 -1.91 -13.13
CA ARG A 34 -11.79 -2.38 -11.76
C ARG A 34 -11.94 -3.89 -11.68
N GLU A 35 -12.49 -4.50 -12.71
CA GLU A 35 -12.69 -5.95 -12.78
C GLU A 35 -11.40 -6.73 -13.09
N ARG A 36 -10.30 -6.04 -13.38
CA ARG A 36 -9.03 -6.64 -13.82
C ARG A 36 -7.87 -6.44 -12.85
N LEU A 37 -8.12 -5.92 -11.66
CA LEU A 37 -7.07 -5.76 -10.67
C LEU A 37 -6.73 -7.13 -10.06
N LYS A 38 -5.66 -7.71 -10.57
CA LYS A 38 -5.18 -9.00 -10.09
C LYS A 38 -4.48 -8.85 -8.75
N VAL A 39 -4.77 -9.78 -7.87
CA VAL A 39 -4.13 -9.90 -6.57
C VAL A 39 -3.70 -11.34 -6.34
N ARG A 40 -2.79 -11.53 -5.40
CA ARG A 40 -2.31 -12.84 -4.97
C ARG A 40 -2.56 -13.04 -3.49
N TRP A 41 -2.65 -14.29 -3.12
CA TRP A 41 -2.70 -14.71 -1.71
C TRP A 41 -2.04 -16.08 -1.57
N GLY A 42 -1.84 -16.53 -0.33
CA GLY A 42 -1.37 -17.87 -0.04
C GLY A 42 -2.50 -18.75 0.46
N GLU A 43 -2.67 -19.92 -0.15
CA GLU A 43 -3.70 -20.89 0.24
C GLU A 43 -3.41 -21.52 1.62
N GLY A 44 -2.17 -21.53 2.02
CA GLY A 44 -1.70 -22.24 3.21
C GLY A 44 -1.06 -23.56 2.85
N CYS A 45 0.14 -23.79 3.36
CA CYS A 45 0.89 -25.02 3.17
C CYS A 45 1.77 -25.31 4.38
N VAL A 46 2.46 -26.43 4.38
CA VAL A 46 3.37 -26.82 5.47
C VAL A 46 4.48 -25.79 5.65
N GLU A 47 5.02 -25.24 4.57
CA GLU A 47 6.14 -24.29 4.59
C GLU A 47 5.78 -22.99 5.33
N CYS A 48 4.54 -22.52 5.21
CA CYS A 48 4.07 -21.31 5.88
C CYS A 48 3.24 -21.61 7.13
N ARG A 49 3.23 -22.85 7.62
CA ARG A 49 2.39 -23.30 8.75
C ARG A 49 0.91 -23.03 8.52
N HIS A 50 0.45 -23.22 7.28
CA HIS A 50 -0.93 -23.03 6.85
C HIS A 50 -1.47 -21.59 6.99
N THR A 51 -0.59 -20.60 7.11
CA THR A 51 -0.97 -19.19 7.20
C THR A 51 -1.13 -18.50 5.85
N GLY A 52 -0.49 -19.03 4.81
CA GLY A 52 -0.39 -18.37 3.50
C GLY A 52 0.62 -17.24 3.45
N LEU A 53 1.29 -16.96 4.57
CA LEU A 53 2.21 -15.84 4.73
C LEU A 53 3.58 -16.33 5.23
N TYR A 54 4.64 -15.77 4.66
CA TYR A 54 6.01 -16.09 5.06
C TYR A 54 6.95 -14.92 4.79
N GLY A 55 7.61 -14.43 5.84
CA GLY A 55 8.50 -13.27 5.74
C GLY A 55 7.76 -11.95 5.73
N ARG A 56 8.51 -10.87 5.63
CA ARG A 56 7.99 -9.51 5.71
C ARG A 56 8.61 -8.61 4.64
N THR A 57 7.90 -7.56 4.25
CA THR A 57 8.40 -6.50 3.38
C THR A 57 8.08 -5.14 3.98
N GLY A 58 8.98 -4.18 3.81
CA GLY A 58 8.77 -2.83 4.29
C GLY A 58 7.99 -1.98 3.29
N VAL A 59 7.15 -1.10 3.82
CA VAL A 59 6.54 0.00 3.08
C VAL A 59 6.92 1.30 3.75
N PHE A 60 7.11 2.35 2.96
CA PHE A 60 7.73 3.58 3.42
C PHE A 60 6.98 4.79 2.90
N GLU A 61 6.91 5.81 3.75
CA GLU A 61 6.56 7.17 3.38
C GLU A 61 7.75 8.04 3.76
N LEU A 62 8.40 8.61 2.75
CA LEU A 62 9.61 9.40 2.93
C LEU A 62 9.33 10.86 2.60
N LEU A 63 9.42 11.72 3.62
CA LEU A 63 9.32 13.16 3.45
C LEU A 63 10.72 13.73 3.18
N ASP A 64 10.95 14.16 1.95
CA ASP A 64 12.14 14.92 1.60
C ASP A 64 11.89 16.40 1.91
N VAL A 65 12.69 16.95 2.81
CA VAL A 65 12.58 18.37 3.20
C VAL A 65 13.33 19.25 2.20
N GLY A 66 12.76 19.29 0.99
CA GLY A 66 13.23 20.15 -0.09
C GLY A 66 12.80 21.60 0.11
N ARG A 67 12.99 22.42 -0.92
CA ARG A 67 12.72 23.86 -0.87
C ARG A 67 11.27 24.16 -0.50
N ARG A 68 10.32 23.55 -1.17
CA ARG A 68 8.87 23.79 -0.96
C ARG A 68 8.43 23.43 0.45
N VAL A 69 8.80 22.25 0.91
CA VAL A 69 8.47 21.78 2.26
C VAL A 69 9.09 22.70 3.31
N ARG A 70 10.33 23.10 3.09
CA ARG A 70 11.03 24.02 4.00
C ARG A 70 10.33 25.38 4.10
N GLU A 71 9.85 25.92 2.99
CA GLU A 71 9.09 27.17 2.97
C GLU A 71 7.76 27.04 3.73
N LEU A 72 7.04 25.93 3.57
CA LEU A 72 5.79 25.65 4.29
C LEU A 72 6.03 25.56 5.81
N ILE A 73 7.10 24.89 6.20
CA ILE A 73 7.49 24.79 7.63
C ILE A 73 7.78 26.20 8.20
N LYS A 74 8.53 27.02 7.48
CA LYS A 74 8.86 28.39 7.91
C LYS A 74 7.63 29.28 8.07
N LYS A 75 6.60 29.06 7.24
CA LYS A 75 5.33 29.79 7.32
C LYS A 75 4.44 29.31 8.47
N GLY A 76 4.80 28.19 9.13
CA GLY A 76 4.01 27.61 10.19
C GLY A 76 2.74 26.92 9.68
N GLU A 77 2.75 26.43 8.44
CA GLU A 77 1.64 25.68 7.89
C GLU A 77 1.42 24.36 8.63
N ASP A 78 0.17 23.87 8.59
CA ASP A 78 -0.17 22.64 9.28
C ASP A 78 0.33 21.38 8.54
N ALA A 79 0.23 20.23 9.20
CA ALA A 79 0.69 18.95 8.66
C ALA A 79 0.03 18.61 7.33
N ALA A 80 -1.25 18.97 7.14
CA ALA A 80 -1.98 18.68 5.91
C ALA A 80 -1.42 19.48 4.73
N GLU A 81 -1.10 20.77 4.93
CA GLU A 81 -0.48 21.61 3.90
C GLU A 81 0.93 21.15 3.57
N ILE A 82 1.71 20.77 4.57
CA ILE A 82 3.07 20.24 4.37
C ILE A 82 3.01 18.94 3.56
N CYS A 83 2.06 18.06 3.89
CA CYS A 83 1.84 16.81 3.15
C CYS A 83 1.47 17.08 1.68
N ARG A 84 0.53 18.00 1.43
CA ARG A 84 0.15 18.38 0.05
C ARG A 84 1.35 18.91 -0.74
N GLY A 85 2.16 19.77 -0.13
CA GLY A 85 3.37 20.28 -0.76
C GLY A 85 4.40 19.21 -1.07
N ALA A 86 4.60 18.28 -0.15
CA ALA A 86 5.51 17.15 -0.35
C ALA A 86 5.03 16.22 -1.46
N ARG A 87 3.72 15.96 -1.55
CA ARG A 87 3.14 15.13 -2.61
C ARG A 87 3.30 15.75 -3.99
N VAL A 88 3.17 17.08 -4.11
CA VAL A 88 3.44 17.80 -5.37
C VAL A 88 4.89 17.59 -5.81
N GLU A 89 5.82 17.48 -4.88
CA GLU A 89 7.24 17.21 -5.17
C GLU A 89 7.56 15.71 -5.31
N GLY A 90 6.55 14.85 -5.28
CA GLY A 90 6.70 13.42 -5.58
C GLY A 90 6.71 12.49 -4.38
N MET A 91 6.38 12.95 -3.18
CA MET A 91 6.26 12.06 -2.02
C MET A 91 5.18 11.01 -2.27
N GLU A 92 5.54 9.74 -2.11
CA GLU A 92 4.61 8.62 -2.14
C GLU A 92 4.06 8.39 -0.73
N SER A 93 2.73 8.25 -0.59
CA SER A 93 2.14 7.94 0.70
C SER A 93 2.42 6.50 1.12
N LEU A 94 2.30 6.22 2.43
CA LEU A 94 2.47 4.87 2.94
C LEU A 94 1.50 3.88 2.27
N ARG A 95 0.24 4.30 2.06
CA ARG A 95 -0.77 3.50 1.37
C ARG A 95 -0.38 3.23 -0.09
N GLU A 96 0.10 4.23 -0.82
CA GLU A 96 0.59 4.06 -2.20
C GLU A 96 1.76 3.08 -2.26
N SER A 97 2.69 3.17 -1.31
CA SER A 97 3.80 2.21 -1.20
C SER A 97 3.28 0.79 -0.95
N ALA A 98 2.28 0.64 -0.07
CA ALA A 98 1.65 -0.66 0.20
C ALA A 98 0.89 -1.21 -1.02
N LEU A 99 0.17 -0.35 -1.74
CA LEU A 99 -0.53 -0.72 -2.96
C LEU A 99 0.43 -1.20 -4.05
N ARG A 100 1.60 -0.60 -4.14
CA ARG A 100 2.64 -1.07 -5.07
C ARG A 100 3.08 -2.49 -4.72
N ARG A 101 3.28 -2.81 -3.43
CA ARG A 101 3.61 -4.17 -2.99
C ARG A 101 2.49 -5.17 -3.32
N LEU A 102 1.24 -4.74 -3.21
CA LEU A 102 0.08 -5.54 -3.62
C LEU A 102 0.11 -5.81 -5.13
N ALA A 103 0.36 -4.80 -5.94
CA ALA A 103 0.45 -4.91 -7.40
C ALA A 103 1.60 -5.82 -7.85
N GLU A 104 2.72 -5.80 -7.13
CA GLU A 104 3.87 -6.68 -7.37
C GLU A 104 3.61 -8.12 -6.97
N GLY A 105 2.50 -8.40 -6.28
CA GLY A 105 2.16 -9.74 -5.80
C GLY A 105 2.95 -10.18 -4.58
N LEU A 106 3.53 -9.25 -3.82
CA LEU A 106 4.35 -9.55 -2.65
C LEU A 106 3.53 -9.68 -1.38
N THR A 107 2.38 -9.05 -1.29
CA THR A 107 1.52 -9.04 -0.12
C THR A 107 0.05 -9.17 -0.51
N THR A 108 -0.82 -9.36 0.49
CA THR A 108 -2.26 -9.53 0.28
C THR A 108 -3.01 -8.22 0.45
N TYR A 109 -4.24 -8.19 -0.08
CA TYR A 109 -5.19 -7.10 0.15
C TYR A 109 -5.40 -6.86 1.65
N GLU A 110 -5.60 -7.91 2.43
CA GLU A 110 -5.85 -7.84 3.88
C GLU A 110 -4.69 -7.19 4.63
N GLU A 111 -3.46 -7.50 4.23
CA GLU A 111 -2.27 -6.90 4.81
C GLU A 111 -2.18 -5.39 4.53
N VAL A 112 -2.50 -4.98 3.29
CA VAL A 112 -2.53 -3.56 2.94
C VAL A 112 -3.57 -2.80 3.76
N VAL A 113 -4.78 -3.34 3.88
CA VAL A 113 -5.85 -2.73 4.67
C VAL A 113 -5.44 -2.65 6.15
N ARG A 114 -4.95 -3.75 6.71
CA ARG A 114 -4.50 -3.79 8.11
C ARG A 114 -3.45 -2.73 8.41
N ALA A 115 -2.47 -2.59 7.54
CA ALA A 115 -1.32 -1.69 7.78
C ALA A 115 -1.61 -0.22 7.46
N THR A 116 -2.70 0.08 6.75
CA THR A 116 -3.01 1.44 6.28
C THR A 116 -4.42 1.92 6.62
N SER A 117 -5.14 1.20 7.47
CA SER A 117 -6.53 1.53 7.82
C SER A 117 -6.70 2.86 8.55
N ASP A 118 -5.68 3.31 9.25
CA ASP A 118 -5.65 4.59 9.96
C ASP A 118 -5.03 5.73 9.13
N MET A 119 -4.75 5.48 7.86
CA MET A 119 -4.16 6.42 6.91
C MET A 119 -5.25 6.95 5.96
N ASP A 120 -5.57 8.19 6.07
CA ASP A 120 -6.49 8.89 5.17
C ASP A 120 -5.76 9.53 4.00
#